data_e01e224d359dfe35c75c52f86b1d68d0
#
_entry.id   e01e224d359dfe35c75c52f86b1d68d0
#
_cell.length_a   1.000
_cell.length_b   1.000
_cell.length_c   1.000
_cell.angle_alpha   90.00
_cell.angle_beta   90.00
_cell.angle_gamma   90.00
#
_symmetry.space_group_name_H-M   'P 1'
#
loop_
_entity.id
_entity.type
_entity.pdbx_description
1 polymer ?
#
loop_
_entity_poly.entity_id
_entity_poly.type
_entity_poly.pdbx_seq_one_letter_code
_entity_poly.pdbx_strand_id
1 'polypeptide(L)'
;MDKFTIVIPVYNEAKNLRILIPKIYRELRNMKFELIIVDDNSNDGTPEVLKKFKKKNFQHIIRKKERDLSKSCIDGFKKARFKKIIVMDGDLQHKPSDIKKILNAFSKGNPDFVVGTRNLFKNKNHNLNFLRLFASRMLILIVNFLLGGKTSDPMSGFFMFKKEVFSKSQDRLIKKGYKILLDLIYIQNQNVKVIDVDIGFDSRIKGKSKMSLKIVINLLSMILKKFIIKILY
;
A
#
# COMPACT_ATOMS: atom_id res chain seq x y z
N MET A 1 12.85 18.23 -9.51
CA MET A 1 12.27 17.29 -8.50
C MET A 1 11.08 16.56 -9.11
N ASP A 2 11.04 15.26 -8.96
CA ASP A 2 9.97 14.42 -9.49
C ASP A 2 8.63 14.70 -8.81
N LYS A 3 7.58 14.81 -9.62
CA LYS A 3 6.20 14.94 -9.13
C LYS A 3 5.62 13.54 -8.88
N PHE A 4 4.91 13.35 -7.77
CA PHE A 4 4.32 12.06 -7.41
C PHE A 4 2.96 12.23 -6.72
N THR A 5 2.16 11.17 -6.76
CA THR A 5 0.87 11.10 -6.05
C THR A 5 1.00 10.14 -4.89
N ILE A 6 0.50 10.53 -3.71
CA ILE A 6 0.34 9.64 -2.56
C ILE A 6 -1.13 9.23 -2.51
N VAL A 7 -1.38 7.93 -2.48
CA VAL A 7 -2.72 7.33 -2.34
C VAL A 7 -2.80 6.63 -0.99
N ILE A 8 -3.76 7.02 -0.18
CA ILE A 8 -3.99 6.46 1.16
C ILE A 8 -5.43 5.91 1.21
N PRO A 9 -5.61 4.59 1.12
CA PRO A 9 -6.90 3.97 1.37
C PRO A 9 -7.19 3.96 2.88
N VAL A 10 -8.39 4.35 3.28
CA VAL A 10 -8.77 4.43 4.69
C VAL A 10 -10.16 3.83 4.94
N TYR A 11 -10.34 3.30 6.15
CA TYR A 11 -11.64 2.90 6.67
C TYR A 11 -11.66 3.07 8.18
N ASN A 12 -12.52 3.98 8.67
CA ASN A 12 -12.61 4.32 10.08
C ASN A 12 -11.27 4.77 10.69
N GLU A 13 -10.69 5.84 10.10
CA GLU A 13 -9.39 6.37 10.48
C GLU A 13 -9.44 7.87 10.84
N ALA A 14 -10.61 8.40 11.25
CA ALA A 14 -10.79 9.83 11.54
C ALA A 14 -9.73 10.39 12.50
N LYS A 15 -9.41 9.67 13.59
CA LYS A 15 -8.44 10.09 14.60
C LYS A 15 -7.01 10.08 14.06
N ASN A 16 -6.67 9.09 13.25
CA ASN A 16 -5.34 8.95 12.67
C ASN A 16 -5.08 9.99 11.57
N LEU A 17 -6.08 10.27 10.74
CA LEU A 17 -5.96 11.25 9.65
C LEU A 17 -5.71 12.68 10.13
N ARG A 18 -6.29 13.07 11.27
CA ARG A 18 -6.02 14.38 11.90
C ARG A 18 -4.53 14.58 12.22
N ILE A 19 -3.81 13.48 12.44
CA ILE A 19 -2.36 13.48 12.75
C ILE A 19 -1.55 13.27 11.47
N LEU A 20 -1.96 12.30 10.64
CA LEU A 20 -1.20 11.84 9.48
C LEU A 20 -1.09 12.92 8.39
N ILE A 21 -2.22 13.55 8.04
CA ILE A 21 -2.23 14.55 6.96
C ILE A 21 -1.28 15.71 7.27
N PRO A 22 -1.35 16.39 8.43
CA PRO A 22 -0.40 17.45 8.77
C PRO A 22 1.06 16.98 8.77
N LYS A 23 1.33 15.75 9.25
CA LYS A 23 2.69 15.17 9.22
C LYS A 23 3.22 15.01 7.79
N ILE A 24 2.39 14.51 6.87
CA ILE A 24 2.78 14.37 5.44
C ILE A 24 3.13 15.75 4.86
N TYR A 25 2.28 16.75 5.04
CA TYR A 25 2.53 18.10 4.53
C TYR A 25 3.80 18.73 5.13
N ARG A 26 4.08 18.51 6.41
CA ARG A 26 5.30 18.98 7.06
C ARG A 26 6.55 18.32 6.50
N GLU A 27 6.53 16.98 6.36
CA GLU A 27 7.68 16.22 5.84
C GLU A 27 8.01 16.54 4.37
N LEU A 28 6.99 16.84 3.57
CA LEU A 28 7.10 17.04 2.14
C LEU A 28 6.97 18.50 1.71
N ARG A 29 7.14 19.46 2.63
CA ARG A 29 6.91 20.91 2.39
C ARG A 29 7.63 21.47 1.16
N ASN A 30 8.79 20.93 0.80
CA ASN A 30 9.61 21.38 -0.33
C ASN A 30 9.47 20.47 -1.57
N MET A 31 8.47 19.60 -1.61
CA MET A 31 8.26 18.64 -2.70
C MET A 31 6.95 18.92 -3.47
N LYS A 32 6.96 18.61 -4.75
CA LYS A 32 5.75 18.68 -5.59
C LYS A 32 5.01 17.34 -5.55
N PHE A 33 3.95 17.27 -4.77
CA PHE A 33 3.15 16.06 -4.63
C PHE A 33 1.64 16.35 -4.69
N GLU A 34 0.87 15.30 -4.89
CA GLU A 34 -0.57 15.25 -4.74
C GLU A 34 -0.91 14.22 -3.66
N LEU A 35 -1.85 14.54 -2.79
CA LEU A 35 -2.36 13.63 -1.78
C LEU A 35 -3.81 13.27 -2.10
N ILE A 36 -4.07 11.98 -2.30
CA ILE A 36 -5.41 11.42 -2.53
C ILE A 36 -5.73 10.47 -1.38
N ILE A 37 -6.76 10.76 -0.62
CA ILE A 37 -7.28 9.86 0.41
C ILE A 37 -8.56 9.23 -0.11
N VAL A 38 -8.64 7.91 -0.07
CA VAL A 38 -9.81 7.17 -0.53
C VAL A 38 -10.48 6.52 0.68
N ASP A 39 -11.60 7.08 1.06
CA ASP A 39 -12.43 6.59 2.15
C ASP A 39 -13.34 5.45 1.69
N ASP A 40 -13.22 4.30 2.32
CA ASP A 40 -13.91 3.07 1.96
C ASP A 40 -15.23 2.91 2.74
N ASN A 41 -16.07 3.95 2.67
CA ASN A 41 -17.39 4.01 3.33
C ASN A 41 -17.29 3.96 4.87
N SER A 42 -16.54 4.88 5.45
CA SER A 42 -16.38 5.03 6.90
C SER A 42 -17.63 5.62 7.58
N ASN A 43 -17.78 5.29 8.86
CA ASN A 43 -18.88 5.78 9.71
C ASN A 43 -18.40 6.35 11.07
N ASP A 44 -17.09 6.70 11.18
CA ASP A 44 -16.47 7.22 12.42
C ASP A 44 -16.12 8.71 12.36
N GLY A 45 -16.68 9.46 11.41
CA GLY A 45 -16.33 10.86 11.18
C GLY A 45 -15.13 11.07 10.24
N THR A 46 -14.61 10.02 9.59
CA THR A 46 -13.57 10.12 8.55
C THR A 46 -13.99 11.06 7.41
N PRO A 47 -15.21 10.96 6.81
CA PRO A 47 -15.64 11.87 5.75
C PRO A 47 -15.62 13.34 6.16
N GLU A 48 -16.03 13.65 7.39
CA GLU A 48 -16.07 15.01 7.96
C GLU A 48 -14.65 15.56 8.13
N VAL A 49 -13.71 14.72 8.57
CA VAL A 49 -12.29 15.09 8.67
C VAL A 49 -11.75 15.44 7.29
N LEU A 50 -12.00 14.61 6.27
CA LEU A 50 -11.51 14.83 4.91
C LEU A 50 -12.07 16.10 4.28
N LYS A 51 -13.35 16.41 4.47
CA LYS A 51 -13.98 17.62 3.96
C LYS A 51 -13.37 18.92 4.52
N LYS A 52 -12.76 18.89 5.71
CA LYS A 52 -12.12 20.04 6.35
C LYS A 52 -10.75 20.43 5.73
N PHE A 53 -10.07 19.49 5.06
CA PHE A 53 -8.79 19.80 4.43
C PHE A 53 -8.97 20.50 3.08
N LYS A 54 -8.50 21.75 2.98
CA LYS A 54 -8.66 22.62 1.80
C LYS A 54 -7.29 23.01 1.22
N LYS A 55 -6.53 22.02 0.73
CA LYS A 55 -5.26 22.27 0.05
C LYS A 55 -5.39 22.02 -1.45
N LYS A 56 -4.75 22.83 -2.29
CA LYS A 56 -4.82 22.75 -3.77
C LYS A 56 -4.36 21.38 -4.31
N ASN A 57 -3.44 20.72 -3.62
CA ASN A 57 -2.89 19.42 -3.98
C ASN A 57 -3.48 18.26 -3.15
N PHE A 58 -4.61 18.49 -2.48
CA PHE A 58 -5.36 17.48 -1.73
C PHE A 58 -6.64 17.12 -2.45
N GLN A 59 -6.91 15.82 -2.55
CA GLN A 59 -8.18 15.29 -3.02
C GLN A 59 -8.65 14.17 -2.08
N HIS A 60 -9.95 13.97 -2.01
CA HIS A 60 -10.51 12.81 -1.35
C HIS A 60 -11.64 12.20 -2.18
N ILE A 61 -11.78 10.90 -2.06
CA ILE A 61 -12.84 10.10 -2.68
C ILE A 61 -13.56 9.39 -1.54
N ILE A 62 -14.89 9.54 -1.46
CA ILE A 62 -15.74 8.78 -0.54
C ILE A 62 -16.46 7.73 -1.38
N ARG A 63 -16.10 6.46 -1.17
CA ARG A 63 -16.74 5.33 -1.82
C ARG A 63 -18.07 5.03 -1.12
N LYS A 64 -19.10 4.72 -1.91
CA LYS A 64 -20.41 4.28 -1.41
C LYS A 64 -20.72 2.82 -1.74
N LYS A 65 -19.71 2.10 -2.26
CA LYS A 65 -19.81 0.70 -2.69
C LYS A 65 -19.36 -0.24 -1.59
N GLU A 66 -19.50 -1.55 -1.83
CA GLU A 66 -18.97 -2.58 -0.95
C GLU A 66 -17.48 -2.32 -0.62
N ARG A 67 -17.16 -2.48 0.65
CA ARG A 67 -15.84 -2.19 1.21
C ARG A 67 -14.78 -3.13 0.64
N ASP A 68 -13.72 -2.58 0.09
CA ASP A 68 -12.58 -3.33 -0.42
C ASP A 68 -11.36 -2.42 -0.59
N LEU A 69 -10.27 -2.74 0.12
CA LEU A 69 -9.05 -1.94 0.12
C LEU A 69 -8.39 -1.87 -1.26
N SER A 70 -8.36 -2.98 -2.00
CA SER A 70 -7.78 -2.99 -3.35
C SER A 70 -8.56 -2.09 -4.30
N LYS A 71 -9.90 -2.10 -4.23
CA LYS A 71 -10.74 -1.19 -5.01
C LYS A 71 -10.52 0.26 -4.63
N SER A 72 -10.34 0.55 -3.33
CA SER A 72 -10.02 1.91 -2.85
C SER A 72 -8.68 2.40 -3.41
N CYS A 73 -7.65 1.56 -3.40
CA CYS A 73 -6.37 1.87 -4.04
C CYS A 73 -6.54 2.14 -5.55
N ILE A 74 -7.28 1.28 -6.26
CA ILE A 74 -7.52 1.41 -7.71
C ILE A 74 -8.24 2.72 -8.04
N ASP A 75 -9.25 3.11 -7.25
CA ASP A 75 -9.95 4.38 -7.44
C ASP A 75 -8.97 5.56 -7.27
N GLY A 76 -8.07 5.49 -6.30
CA GLY A 76 -6.97 6.45 -6.12
C GLY A 76 -5.98 6.46 -7.30
N PHE A 77 -5.58 5.30 -7.82
CA PHE A 77 -4.65 5.20 -8.96
C PHE A 77 -5.22 5.82 -10.23
N LYS A 78 -6.51 5.61 -10.49
CA LYS A 78 -7.22 6.21 -11.63
C LYS A 78 -7.24 7.74 -11.54
N LYS A 79 -7.42 8.29 -10.34
CA LYS A 79 -7.45 9.73 -10.07
C LYS A 79 -6.06 10.39 -10.03
N ALA A 80 -5.00 9.63 -9.78
CA ALA A 80 -3.64 10.14 -9.69
C ALA A 80 -3.21 10.88 -10.96
N ARG A 81 -2.74 12.12 -10.81
CA ARG A 81 -2.28 12.96 -11.92
C ARG A 81 -0.86 12.66 -12.35
N PHE A 82 -0.02 12.20 -11.43
CA PHE A 82 1.40 12.00 -11.70
C PHE A 82 1.75 10.57 -12.08
N LYS A 83 2.85 10.42 -12.83
CA LYS A 83 3.34 9.12 -13.33
C LYS A 83 3.90 8.19 -12.24
N LYS A 84 4.17 8.72 -11.05
CA LYS A 84 4.72 8.01 -9.91
C LYS A 84 3.69 8.00 -8.79
N ILE A 85 3.34 6.83 -8.28
CA ILE A 85 2.34 6.64 -7.23
C ILE A 85 2.98 5.99 -6.01
N ILE A 86 2.77 6.58 -4.85
CA ILE A 86 3.08 6.00 -3.54
C ILE A 86 1.77 5.56 -2.91
N VAL A 87 1.73 4.34 -2.41
CA VAL A 87 0.65 3.85 -1.53
C VAL A 87 1.17 3.83 -0.10
N MET A 88 0.35 4.24 0.85
CA MET A 88 0.68 4.19 2.28
C MET A 88 -0.59 3.94 3.09
N ASP A 89 -0.52 3.09 4.13
CA ASP A 89 -1.64 2.86 5.04
C ASP A 89 -1.92 4.10 5.91
N GLY A 90 -3.20 4.31 6.25
CA GLY A 90 -3.66 5.49 7.00
C GLY A 90 -3.60 5.38 8.53
N ASP A 91 -3.08 4.28 9.08
CA ASP A 91 -3.17 3.89 10.50
C ASP A 91 -1.97 4.33 11.37
N LEU A 92 -1.10 5.20 10.84
CA LEU A 92 0.12 5.72 11.49
C LEU A 92 1.22 4.68 11.77
N GLN A 93 1.11 3.45 11.27
CA GLN A 93 2.18 2.45 11.42
C GLN A 93 3.39 2.77 10.52
N HIS A 94 3.16 3.42 9.39
CA HIS A 94 4.20 3.92 8.49
C HIS A 94 4.53 5.39 8.79
N LYS A 95 5.83 5.70 8.85
CA LYS A 95 6.30 7.07 9.10
C LYS A 95 6.30 7.90 7.82
N PRO A 96 5.67 9.08 7.77
CA PRO A 96 5.77 9.96 6.61
C PRO A 96 7.21 10.32 6.19
N SER A 97 8.16 10.33 7.14
CA SER A 97 9.59 10.54 6.86
C SER A 97 10.20 9.47 5.94
N ASP A 98 9.69 8.22 5.98
CA ASP A 98 10.17 7.13 5.14
C ASP A 98 9.78 7.29 3.65
N ILE A 99 8.83 8.19 3.34
CA ILE A 99 8.53 8.58 1.94
C ILE A 99 9.81 9.04 1.23
N LYS A 100 10.68 9.79 1.92
CA LYS A 100 11.95 10.26 1.34
C LYS A 100 12.90 9.11 1.00
N LYS A 101 12.93 8.04 1.80
CA LYS A 101 13.73 6.84 1.51
C LYS A 101 13.24 6.14 0.24
N ILE A 102 11.92 5.97 0.13
CA ILE A 102 11.26 5.39 -1.05
C ILE A 102 11.56 6.21 -2.31
N LEU A 103 11.41 7.53 -2.25
CA LEU A 103 11.68 8.45 -3.35
C LEU A 103 13.16 8.39 -3.79
N ASN A 104 14.09 8.35 -2.83
CA ASN A 104 15.53 8.28 -3.11
C ASN A 104 15.89 6.97 -3.82
N ALA A 105 15.38 5.83 -3.35
CA ALA A 105 15.60 4.54 -4.00
C ALA A 105 15.00 4.50 -5.42
N PHE A 106 13.82 5.10 -5.59
CA PHE A 106 13.17 5.19 -6.90
C PHE A 106 13.98 6.03 -7.89
N SER A 107 14.53 7.19 -7.45
CA SER A 107 15.30 8.08 -8.30
C SER A 107 16.64 7.48 -8.72
N LYS A 108 17.33 6.76 -7.83
CA LYS A 108 18.64 6.15 -8.10
C LYS A 108 18.55 4.96 -9.05
N GLY A 109 17.53 4.12 -8.92
CA GLY A 109 17.45 2.84 -9.64
C GLY A 109 16.44 2.83 -10.80
N ASN A 110 15.59 3.84 -10.91
CA ASN A 110 14.45 3.88 -11.85
C ASN A 110 13.68 2.53 -11.94
N PRO A 111 13.35 1.89 -10.81
CA PRO A 111 12.66 0.60 -10.80
C PRO A 111 11.20 0.76 -11.23
N ASP A 112 10.52 -0.38 -11.44
CA ASP A 112 9.07 -0.39 -11.61
C ASP A 112 8.35 -0.27 -10.28
N PHE A 113 8.94 -0.87 -9.22
CA PHE A 113 8.49 -0.79 -7.84
C PHE A 113 9.61 -0.49 -6.86
N VAL A 114 9.30 0.29 -5.84
CA VAL A 114 10.05 0.35 -4.58
C VAL A 114 9.12 -0.08 -3.47
N VAL A 115 9.50 -1.11 -2.72
CA VAL A 115 8.71 -1.66 -1.62
C VAL A 115 9.34 -1.30 -0.30
N GLY A 116 8.59 -0.61 0.56
CA GLY A 116 8.97 -0.39 1.95
C GLY A 116 8.77 -1.68 2.74
N THR A 117 9.86 -2.33 3.13
CA THR A 117 9.84 -3.64 3.79
C THR A 117 9.97 -3.50 5.30
N ARG A 118 9.20 -4.31 6.02
CA ARG A 118 9.20 -4.36 7.49
C ARG A 118 10.32 -5.22 8.05
N ASN A 119 11.12 -5.82 7.20
CA ASN A 119 12.26 -6.69 7.53
C ASN A 119 11.94 -7.78 8.57
N LEU A 120 10.79 -8.47 8.38
CA LEU A 120 10.20 -9.38 9.35
C LEU A 120 11.09 -10.57 9.75
N PHE A 121 12.13 -10.88 8.96
CA PHE A 121 13.05 -11.98 9.23
C PHE A 121 14.33 -11.54 9.93
N LYS A 122 14.78 -10.28 9.77
CA LYS A 122 16.04 -9.78 10.31
C LYS A 122 15.89 -9.06 11.66
N ASN A 123 14.81 -8.30 11.84
CA ASN A 123 14.60 -7.54 13.07
C ASN A 123 14.00 -8.40 14.19
N LYS A 124 14.64 -8.45 15.34
CA LYS A 124 14.12 -9.14 16.53
C LYS A 124 13.02 -8.33 17.25
N ASN A 125 13.03 -6.99 17.13
CA ASN A 125 12.08 -6.09 17.78
C ASN A 125 10.95 -5.70 16.82
N HIS A 126 9.98 -6.61 16.66
CA HIS A 126 8.75 -6.30 15.94
C HIS A 126 7.68 -5.83 16.92
N ASN A 127 7.07 -4.68 16.62
CA ASN A 127 5.84 -4.23 17.29
C ASN A 127 4.60 -5.07 16.87
N LEU A 128 4.81 -6.31 16.44
CA LEU A 128 3.77 -7.25 16.05
C LEU A 128 3.62 -8.35 17.11
N ASN A 129 2.38 -8.71 17.39
CA ASN A 129 2.08 -9.88 18.20
C ASN A 129 2.68 -11.17 17.57
N PHE A 130 3.19 -12.09 18.38
CA PHE A 130 3.90 -13.31 17.93
C PHE A 130 3.11 -14.09 16.86
N LEU A 131 1.83 -14.36 17.08
CA LEU A 131 0.96 -15.04 16.11
C LEU A 131 0.86 -14.31 14.78
N ARG A 132 0.78 -12.98 14.80
CA ARG A 132 0.70 -12.16 13.61
C ARG A 132 2.03 -12.15 12.84
N LEU A 133 3.14 -12.12 13.56
CA LEU A 133 4.47 -12.23 12.97
C LEU A 133 4.67 -13.58 12.29
N PHE A 134 4.32 -14.68 12.98
CA PHE A 134 4.39 -16.02 12.44
C PHE A 134 3.52 -16.18 11.18
N ALA A 135 2.25 -15.76 11.24
CA ALA A 135 1.35 -15.81 10.09
C ALA A 135 1.87 -14.97 8.90
N SER A 136 2.44 -13.79 9.16
CA SER A 136 3.04 -12.96 8.11
C SER A 136 4.26 -13.62 7.46
N ARG A 137 5.14 -14.24 8.26
CA ARG A 137 6.31 -14.97 7.75
C ARG A 137 5.90 -16.18 6.90
N MET A 138 4.94 -16.97 7.38
CA MET A 138 4.41 -18.12 6.64
C MET A 138 3.81 -17.72 5.31
N LEU A 139 3.01 -16.63 5.28
CA LEU A 139 2.43 -16.11 4.03
C LEU A 139 3.51 -15.64 3.05
N ILE A 140 4.58 -14.98 3.52
CA ILE A 140 5.70 -14.58 2.66
C ILE A 140 6.40 -15.80 2.07
N LEU A 141 6.65 -16.86 2.87
CA LEU A 141 7.25 -18.09 2.39
C LEU A 141 6.37 -18.77 1.33
N ILE A 142 5.07 -18.85 1.55
CA ILE A 142 4.11 -19.41 0.58
C ILE A 142 4.13 -18.61 -0.73
N VAL A 143 4.10 -17.27 -0.65
CA VAL A 143 4.16 -16.41 -1.84
C VAL A 143 5.48 -16.62 -2.59
N ASN A 144 6.61 -16.63 -1.89
CA ASN A 144 7.92 -16.83 -2.50
C ASN A 144 8.06 -18.21 -3.15
N PHE A 145 7.56 -19.25 -2.52
CA PHE A 145 7.57 -20.62 -3.05
C PHE A 145 6.69 -20.76 -4.31
N LEU A 146 5.46 -20.28 -4.27
CA LEU A 146 4.50 -20.46 -5.36
C LEU A 146 4.69 -19.45 -6.51
N LEU A 147 4.93 -18.19 -6.18
CA LEU A 147 4.92 -17.10 -7.16
C LEU A 147 6.33 -16.60 -7.51
N GLY A 148 7.34 -16.95 -6.70
CA GLY A 148 8.72 -16.47 -6.82
C GLY A 148 8.99 -15.23 -5.97
N GLY A 149 10.22 -15.08 -5.50
CA GLY A 149 10.67 -14.03 -4.59
C GLY A 149 10.95 -12.70 -5.31
N LYS A 150 9.93 -11.89 -5.58
CA LYS A 150 10.10 -10.56 -6.20
C LYS A 150 10.41 -9.45 -5.19
N THR A 151 10.01 -9.62 -3.93
CA THR A 151 10.25 -8.71 -2.81
C THR A 151 10.25 -9.48 -1.50
N SER A 152 10.96 -8.99 -0.49
CA SER A 152 10.99 -9.59 0.85
C SER A 152 9.70 -9.34 1.66
N ASP A 153 8.85 -8.39 1.27
CA ASP A 153 7.57 -8.11 1.91
C ASP A 153 6.43 -7.87 0.91
N PRO A 154 5.94 -8.91 0.23
CA PRO A 154 4.85 -8.79 -0.74
C PRO A 154 3.52 -8.36 -0.11
N MET A 155 3.46 -8.31 1.23
CA MET A 155 2.28 -7.90 2.00
C MET A 155 2.35 -6.45 2.48
N SER A 156 3.38 -5.69 2.10
CA SER A 156 3.54 -4.30 2.52
C SER A 156 2.39 -3.41 2.03
N GLY A 157 1.93 -2.52 2.91
CA GLY A 157 1.01 -1.43 2.58
C GLY A 157 1.73 -0.12 2.23
N PHE A 158 3.07 -0.15 2.11
CA PHE A 158 3.86 1.03 1.79
C PHE A 158 4.82 0.77 0.64
N PHE A 159 4.50 1.29 -0.54
CA PHE A 159 5.27 1.07 -1.75
C PHE A 159 5.08 2.20 -2.75
N MET A 160 5.99 2.31 -3.71
CA MET A 160 5.93 3.23 -4.83
C MET A 160 6.03 2.45 -6.14
N PHE A 161 5.35 2.93 -7.18
CA PHE A 161 5.40 2.30 -8.49
C PHE A 161 5.15 3.31 -9.62
N LYS A 162 5.53 2.94 -10.85
CA LYS A 162 5.21 3.68 -12.06
C LYS A 162 3.73 3.48 -12.42
N LYS A 163 2.96 4.55 -12.61
CA LYS A 163 1.53 4.47 -12.96
C LYS A 163 1.26 3.62 -14.20
N GLU A 164 2.20 3.59 -15.15
CA GLU A 164 2.09 2.76 -16.36
C GLU A 164 1.98 1.27 -16.07
N VAL A 165 2.59 0.78 -14.98
CA VAL A 165 2.46 -0.60 -14.51
C VAL A 165 1.00 -0.95 -14.24
N PHE A 166 0.29 -0.06 -13.53
CA PHE A 166 -1.15 -0.20 -13.30
C PHE A 166 -1.94 -0.10 -14.60
N SER A 167 -1.66 0.91 -15.43
CA SER A 167 -2.40 1.16 -16.68
C SER A 167 -2.32 -0.03 -17.65
N LYS A 168 -1.15 -0.68 -17.75
CA LYS A 168 -0.93 -1.86 -18.62
C LYS A 168 -1.55 -3.15 -18.08
N SER A 169 -1.84 -3.22 -16.79
CA SER A 169 -2.27 -4.46 -16.14
C SER A 169 -3.65 -4.39 -15.48
N GLN A 170 -4.30 -3.23 -15.50
CA GLN A 170 -5.53 -3.00 -14.72
C GLN A 170 -6.66 -4.00 -15.00
N ASP A 171 -6.76 -4.53 -16.23
CA ASP A 171 -7.81 -5.47 -16.60
C ASP A 171 -7.52 -6.90 -16.16
N ARG A 172 -6.25 -7.21 -15.89
CA ARG A 172 -5.78 -8.51 -15.41
C ARG A 172 -5.69 -8.59 -13.88
N LEU A 173 -5.88 -7.46 -13.15
CA LEU A 173 -5.89 -7.45 -11.69
C LEU A 173 -7.10 -8.20 -11.15
N ILE A 174 -6.93 -8.90 -10.02
CA ILE A 174 -8.02 -9.56 -9.30
C ILE A 174 -8.99 -8.53 -8.71
N LYS A 175 -8.50 -7.32 -8.41
CA LYS A 175 -9.28 -6.15 -7.94
C LYS A 175 -10.11 -6.44 -6.69
N LYS A 176 -9.68 -7.38 -5.85
CA LYS A 176 -10.41 -7.79 -4.65
C LYS A 176 -9.46 -8.09 -3.49
N GLY A 177 -9.81 -7.61 -2.30
CA GLY A 177 -9.11 -7.96 -1.06
C GLY A 177 -8.20 -6.87 -0.52
N TYR A 178 -7.21 -7.28 0.28
CA TYR A 178 -6.43 -6.36 1.12
C TYR A 178 -4.96 -6.22 0.71
N LYS A 179 -4.52 -6.85 -0.39
CA LYS A 179 -3.10 -6.90 -0.78
C LYS A 179 -2.88 -6.52 -2.23
N ILE A 180 -3.14 -5.23 -2.51
CA ILE A 180 -2.99 -4.66 -3.86
C ILE A 180 -1.56 -4.74 -4.39
N LEU A 181 -0.53 -4.64 -3.52
CA LEU A 181 0.87 -4.79 -3.93
C LEU A 181 1.14 -6.16 -4.53
N LEU A 182 0.69 -7.23 -3.85
CA LEU A 182 0.81 -8.60 -4.36
C LEU A 182 0.11 -8.74 -5.70
N ASP A 183 -1.08 -8.17 -5.85
CA ASP A 183 -1.81 -8.21 -7.11
C ASP A 183 -1.05 -7.50 -8.24
N LEU A 184 -0.49 -6.32 -7.98
CA LEU A 184 0.26 -5.52 -8.94
C LEU A 184 1.60 -6.16 -9.35
N ILE A 185 2.40 -6.65 -8.38
CA ILE A 185 3.73 -7.19 -8.66
C ILE A 185 3.65 -8.52 -9.42
N TYR A 186 2.76 -9.42 -8.98
CA TYR A 186 2.69 -10.78 -9.54
C TYR A 186 1.81 -10.93 -10.77
N ILE A 187 1.32 -9.81 -11.33
CA ILE A 187 0.73 -9.78 -12.67
C ILE A 187 1.74 -9.30 -13.72
N GLN A 188 2.87 -8.75 -13.29
CA GLN A 188 3.93 -8.32 -14.18
C GLN A 188 4.77 -9.53 -14.62
N ASN A 189 5.38 -9.42 -15.80
CA ASN A 189 6.34 -10.40 -16.32
C ASN A 189 7.54 -10.56 -15.38
N GLN A 190 8.38 -11.56 -15.63
CA GLN A 190 9.56 -11.88 -14.79
C GLN A 190 10.56 -10.72 -14.69
N ASN A 191 10.64 -9.86 -15.69
CA ASN A 191 11.61 -8.75 -15.79
C ASN A 191 11.21 -7.49 -15.01
N VAL A 192 10.17 -7.54 -14.15
CA VAL A 192 9.81 -6.40 -13.31
C VAL A 192 10.94 -6.05 -12.33
N LYS A 193 11.37 -4.79 -12.34
CA LYS A 193 12.45 -4.31 -11.47
C LYS A 193 11.87 -3.83 -10.14
N VAL A 194 12.17 -4.54 -9.07
CA VAL A 194 11.74 -4.23 -7.69
C VAL A 194 12.94 -3.90 -6.82
N ILE A 195 12.86 -2.85 -6.03
CA ILE A 195 13.85 -2.48 -5.00
C ILE A 195 13.16 -2.49 -3.64
N ASP A 196 13.74 -3.22 -2.70
CA ASP A 196 13.32 -3.24 -1.30
C ASP A 196 14.04 -2.14 -0.51
N VAL A 197 13.30 -1.43 0.33
CA VAL A 197 13.82 -0.39 1.23
C VAL A 197 13.36 -0.70 2.65
N ASP A 198 14.31 -0.81 3.56
CA ASP A 198 13.97 -1.03 4.98
C ASP A 198 13.32 0.21 5.60
N ILE A 199 12.13 0.04 6.12
CA ILE A 199 11.33 1.10 6.76
C ILE A 199 10.99 0.76 8.21
N GLY A 200 10.84 1.80 9.03
CA GLY A 200 10.28 1.65 10.36
C GLY A 200 8.81 1.23 10.30
N PHE A 201 8.43 0.33 11.20
CA PHE A 201 7.04 -0.09 11.36
C PHE A 201 6.65 0.02 12.82
N ASP A 202 5.85 1.04 13.14
CA ASP A 202 5.47 1.34 14.51
C ASP A 202 4.25 0.50 14.94
N SER A 203 4.07 0.38 16.26
CA SER A 203 2.83 -0.15 16.80
C SER A 203 1.66 0.77 16.44
N ARG A 204 0.48 0.18 16.24
CA ARG A 204 -0.73 0.94 15.95
C ARG A 204 -1.08 1.84 17.15
N ILE A 205 -1.19 3.15 16.92
CA ILE A 205 -1.52 4.11 17.99
C ILE A 205 -2.99 3.99 18.39
N LYS A 206 -3.89 3.79 17.41
CA LYS A 206 -5.34 3.66 17.62
C LYS A 206 -5.94 2.68 16.59
N GLY A 207 -7.02 2.00 16.99
CA GLY A 207 -7.76 1.07 16.14
C GLY A 207 -7.40 -0.41 16.37
N LYS A 208 -8.30 -1.30 15.96
CA LYS A 208 -8.12 -2.77 16.04
C LYS A 208 -7.62 -3.33 14.72
N SER A 209 -6.85 -4.41 14.77
CA SER A 209 -6.46 -5.15 13.56
C SER A 209 -7.72 -5.66 12.83
N LYS A 210 -7.83 -5.35 11.55
CA LYS A 210 -8.95 -5.76 10.71
C LYS A 210 -8.73 -7.16 10.09
N MET A 211 -7.64 -7.86 10.46
CA MET A 211 -7.38 -9.22 10.00
C MET A 211 -8.40 -10.20 10.60
N SER A 212 -9.20 -10.82 9.74
CA SER A 212 -10.14 -11.89 10.05
C SER A 212 -9.78 -13.15 9.26
N LEU A 213 -10.29 -14.30 9.68
CA LEU A 213 -10.11 -15.57 8.96
C LEU A 213 -10.54 -15.45 7.48
N LYS A 214 -11.64 -14.74 7.21
CA LYS A 214 -12.11 -14.44 5.84
C LYS A 214 -11.04 -13.74 4.99
N ILE A 215 -10.27 -12.82 5.58
CA ILE A 215 -9.18 -12.10 4.87
C ILE A 215 -8.04 -13.05 4.53
N VAL A 216 -7.68 -13.96 5.44
CA VAL A 216 -6.65 -14.97 5.20
C VAL A 216 -7.07 -15.92 4.07
N ILE A 217 -8.30 -16.42 4.10
CA ILE A 217 -8.85 -17.31 3.06
C ILE A 217 -8.86 -16.59 1.69
N ASN A 218 -9.32 -15.34 1.63
CA ASN A 218 -9.31 -14.56 0.40
C ASN A 218 -7.88 -14.35 -0.14
N LEU A 219 -6.90 -14.15 0.74
CA LEU A 219 -5.50 -13.99 0.37
C LEU A 219 -4.92 -15.28 -0.21
N LEU A 220 -5.16 -16.41 0.44
CA LEU A 220 -4.74 -17.73 -0.05
C LEU A 220 -5.38 -18.07 -1.41
N SER A 221 -6.67 -17.78 -1.57
CA SER A 221 -7.37 -17.90 -2.86
C SER A 221 -6.75 -17.03 -3.95
N MET A 222 -6.34 -15.80 -3.62
CA MET A 222 -5.65 -14.91 -4.56
C MET A 222 -4.27 -15.47 -4.96
N ILE A 223 -3.49 -15.98 -4.01
CA ILE A 223 -2.18 -16.59 -4.27
C ILE A 223 -2.35 -17.81 -5.19
N LEU A 224 -3.30 -18.67 -4.89
CA LEU A 224 -3.57 -19.87 -5.69
C LEU A 224 -4.00 -19.50 -7.13
N LYS A 225 -4.89 -18.54 -7.30
CA LYS A 225 -5.28 -18.07 -8.63
C LYS A 225 -4.09 -17.56 -9.44
N LYS A 226 -3.19 -16.78 -8.80
CA LYS A 226 -1.99 -16.28 -9.48
C LYS A 226 -1.00 -17.40 -9.79
N PHE A 227 -0.89 -18.40 -8.96
CA PHE A 227 -0.07 -19.57 -9.21
C PHE A 227 -0.59 -20.38 -10.42
N ILE A 228 -1.89 -20.62 -10.50
CA ILE A 228 -2.51 -21.27 -11.65
C ILE A 228 -2.24 -20.47 -12.94
N ILE A 229 -2.46 -19.15 -12.92
CA ILE A 229 -2.17 -18.28 -14.07
C ILE A 229 -0.69 -18.39 -14.48
N LYS A 230 0.24 -18.40 -13.52
CA LYS A 230 1.69 -18.51 -13.77
C LYS A 230 2.09 -19.85 -14.44
N ILE A 231 1.36 -20.94 -14.17
CA ILE A 231 1.63 -22.25 -14.76
C ILE A 231 1.05 -22.34 -16.18
N LEU A 232 -0.08 -21.70 -16.42
CA LEU A 232 -0.80 -21.79 -17.70
C LEU A 232 -0.27 -20.83 -18.77
N TYR A 233 0.52 -19.82 -18.39
CA TYR A 233 1.09 -18.76 -19.25
C TYR A 233 2.53 -18.43 -18.87
#